data_a91dd8cb02df28c3199a5d8a3d5a1961
#
_entry.id   a91dd8cb02df28c3199a5d8a3d5a1961
#
_cell.length_a   1.000
_cell.length_b   1.000
_cell.length_c   1.000
_cell.angle_alpha   90.00
_cell.angle_beta   90.00
_cell.angle_gamma   90.00
#
_symmetry.space_group_name_H-M   'P 1'
#
loop_
_entity.id
_entity.type
_entity.pdbx_description
1 polymer ?
#
loop_
_entity_poly.entity_id
_entity_poly.type
_entity_poly.pdbx_seq_one_letter_code
_entity_poly.pdbx_strand_id
1 'polypeptide(L)'
;MRFCFTFRPRFSSAVKAAFLDRDGVINVDYAYVHSRENFLFIPGALEGAAELVRKGHQLIIVTNQSGIGRGKYSIDQFRELTFWLAGVFARNHAPLSAVYFCPHHPTHAFAPYLKDCDCRKPNPGMLLQAARDLNIDLTQSVLIGDKTSDIQAAKAAGLSKAVLVQSDGTKPWTECAVPHLQTKDLLAAAKLL
;
A
#
# COMPACT_ATOMS: atom_id res chain seq x y z
N MET A 1 18.57 -3.86 -4.93
CA MET A 1 17.52 -4.76 -5.45
C MET A 1 16.20 -4.01 -5.42
N ARG A 2 15.41 -4.03 -6.50
CA ARG A 2 14.09 -3.36 -6.52
C ARG A 2 13.04 -4.34 -6.04
N PHE A 3 12.28 -3.98 -5.03
CA PHE A 3 11.18 -4.79 -4.48
C PHE A 3 9.85 -4.25 -5.02
N CYS A 4 9.56 -4.53 -6.29
CA CYS A 4 8.31 -4.12 -6.93
C CYS A 4 7.88 -5.09 -8.03
N PHE A 5 6.58 -5.09 -8.30
CA PHE A 5 5.95 -5.69 -9.47
C PHE A 5 5.17 -4.59 -10.20
N THR A 6 5.46 -4.38 -11.48
CA THR A 6 4.80 -3.37 -12.31
C THR A 6 3.87 -4.07 -13.31
N PHE A 7 2.64 -3.59 -13.42
CA PHE A 7 1.60 -4.12 -14.32
C PHE A 7 1.29 -3.15 -15.46
N ARG A 8 1.82 -1.92 -15.39
CA ARG A 8 1.71 -0.90 -16.41
C ARG A 8 3.07 -0.27 -16.71
N PRO A 9 3.29 0.17 -17.96
CA PRO A 9 4.48 0.95 -18.31
C PRO A 9 4.46 2.32 -17.61
N ARG A 10 5.60 3.01 -17.64
CA ARG A 10 5.70 4.41 -17.22
C ARG A 10 4.71 5.26 -18.03
N PHE A 11 3.97 6.14 -17.35
CA PHE A 11 3.04 7.05 -17.99
C PHE A 11 3.81 8.16 -18.75
N SER A 12 3.31 8.55 -19.91
CA SER A 12 3.91 9.59 -20.76
C SER A 12 3.80 10.99 -20.14
N SER A 13 2.71 11.25 -19.41
CA SER A 13 2.49 12.47 -18.62
C SER A 13 2.41 12.14 -17.16
N ALA A 14 2.63 13.15 -16.29
CA ALA A 14 2.45 12.98 -14.85
C ALA A 14 0.99 12.69 -14.52
N VAL A 15 0.76 11.68 -13.69
CA VAL A 15 -0.58 11.23 -13.27
C VAL A 15 -0.68 11.18 -11.75
N LYS A 16 -1.89 11.36 -11.22
CA LYS A 16 -2.13 11.20 -9.79
C LYS A 16 -2.33 9.73 -9.42
N ALA A 17 -1.90 9.34 -8.22
CA ALA A 17 -2.05 7.99 -7.70
C ALA A 17 -2.80 7.96 -6.36
N ALA A 18 -3.48 6.85 -6.10
CA ALA A 18 -3.86 6.43 -4.78
C ALA A 18 -2.92 5.29 -4.36
N PHE A 19 -2.05 5.60 -3.42
CA PHE A 19 -1.19 4.61 -2.76
C PHE A 19 -1.99 3.94 -1.66
N LEU A 20 -2.03 2.62 -1.66
CA LEU A 20 -2.78 1.81 -0.71
C LEU A 20 -1.82 0.94 0.10
N ASP A 21 -1.92 0.95 1.44
CA ASP A 21 -1.38 -0.19 2.17
C ASP A 21 -2.21 -1.43 1.86
N ARG A 22 -1.66 -2.61 2.11
CA ARG A 22 -2.34 -3.87 1.85
C ARG A 22 -3.08 -4.37 3.09
N ASP A 23 -2.32 -4.72 4.11
CA ASP A 23 -2.84 -5.32 5.33
C ASP A 23 -3.50 -4.25 6.22
N GLY A 24 -4.78 -4.43 6.57
CA GLY A 24 -5.58 -3.46 7.31
C GLY A 24 -6.30 -2.42 6.43
N VAL A 25 -6.07 -2.41 5.10
CA VAL A 25 -6.75 -1.52 4.13
C VAL A 25 -7.49 -2.32 3.07
N ILE A 26 -6.81 -3.26 2.42
CA ILE A 26 -7.37 -4.13 1.38
C ILE A 26 -7.87 -5.43 1.98
N ASN A 27 -7.05 -6.05 2.84
CA ASN A 27 -7.38 -7.28 3.55
C ASN A 27 -7.24 -7.12 5.06
N VAL A 28 -7.97 -7.96 5.78
CA VAL A 28 -7.84 -8.07 7.25
C VAL A 28 -6.40 -8.45 7.60
N ASP A 29 -5.80 -7.75 8.57
CA ASP A 29 -4.42 -8.00 9.03
C ASP A 29 -4.39 -9.14 10.06
N TYR A 30 -4.26 -10.37 9.60
CA TYR A 30 -4.06 -11.56 10.44
C TYR A 30 -2.58 -11.84 10.74
N ALA A 31 -1.70 -10.88 10.53
CA ALA A 31 -0.25 -11.01 10.54
C ALA A 31 0.29 -12.02 9.49
N TYR A 32 1.23 -11.57 8.68
CA TYR A 32 1.93 -12.40 7.68
C TYR A 32 1.01 -13.07 6.64
N VAL A 33 -0.07 -12.42 6.21
CA VAL A 33 -0.95 -12.93 5.15
C VAL A 33 -0.15 -13.07 3.85
N HIS A 34 0.01 -14.31 3.36
CA HIS A 34 0.86 -14.65 2.22
C HIS A 34 0.27 -15.67 1.26
N SER A 35 -0.94 -16.20 1.54
CA SER A 35 -1.65 -17.14 0.68
C SER A 35 -3.09 -16.68 0.43
N ARG A 36 -3.72 -17.22 -0.62
CA ARG A 36 -5.10 -16.88 -1.01
C ARG A 36 -6.12 -17.33 0.04
N GLU A 37 -5.86 -18.48 0.66
CA GLU A 37 -6.72 -19.11 1.66
C GLU A 37 -6.86 -18.23 2.91
N ASN A 38 -5.81 -17.47 3.22
CA ASN A 38 -5.76 -16.57 4.38
C ASN A 38 -6.04 -15.10 4.01
N PHE A 39 -6.40 -14.82 2.75
CA PHE A 39 -6.63 -13.46 2.28
C PHE A 39 -8.12 -13.12 2.34
N LEU A 40 -8.53 -12.49 3.42
CA LEU A 40 -9.89 -12.00 3.59
C LEU A 40 -9.98 -10.52 3.21
N PHE A 41 -10.70 -10.18 2.15
CA PHE A 41 -10.95 -8.78 1.78
C PHE A 41 -11.74 -8.05 2.87
N ILE A 42 -11.35 -6.81 3.14
CA ILE A 42 -12.17 -5.91 3.94
C ILE A 42 -13.42 -5.52 3.12
N PRO A 43 -14.63 -5.57 3.70
CA PRO A 43 -15.85 -5.17 3.00
C PRO A 43 -15.73 -3.77 2.39
N GLY A 44 -16.07 -3.62 1.12
CA GLY A 44 -15.96 -2.35 0.40
C GLY A 44 -14.56 -2.02 -0.16
N ALA A 45 -13.54 -2.86 0.07
CA ALA A 45 -12.18 -2.55 -0.39
C ALA A 45 -12.07 -2.50 -1.91
N LEU A 46 -12.69 -3.43 -2.63
CA LEU A 46 -12.65 -3.46 -4.10
C LEU A 46 -13.52 -2.35 -4.71
N GLU A 47 -14.66 -2.07 -4.11
CA GLU A 47 -15.55 -0.97 -4.51
C GLU A 47 -14.88 0.39 -4.31
N GLY A 48 -14.18 0.59 -3.18
CA GLY A 48 -13.41 1.79 -2.91
C GLY A 48 -12.25 1.97 -3.89
N ALA A 49 -11.56 0.89 -4.22
CA ALA A 49 -10.50 0.90 -5.22
C ALA A 49 -11.05 1.29 -6.63
N ALA A 50 -12.21 0.72 -7.04
CA ALA A 50 -12.85 1.07 -8.29
C ALA A 50 -13.29 2.54 -8.32
N GLU A 51 -13.80 3.07 -7.22
CA GLU A 51 -14.17 4.48 -7.09
C GLU A 51 -12.96 5.41 -7.26
N LEU A 52 -11.80 5.08 -6.67
CA LEU A 52 -10.56 5.83 -6.86
C LEU A 52 -10.12 5.85 -8.33
N VAL A 53 -10.23 4.71 -9.03
CA VAL A 53 -9.95 4.64 -10.49
C VAL A 53 -10.92 5.52 -11.26
N ARG A 54 -12.22 5.46 -10.95
CA ARG A 54 -13.25 6.31 -11.58
C ARG A 54 -12.96 7.80 -11.39
N LYS A 55 -12.35 8.18 -10.25
CA LYS A 55 -11.87 9.54 -9.97
C LYS A 55 -10.52 9.87 -10.61
N GLY A 56 -9.97 8.98 -11.44
CA GLY A 56 -8.75 9.20 -12.23
C GLY A 56 -7.44 8.91 -11.50
N HIS A 57 -7.46 8.22 -10.35
CA HIS A 57 -6.24 7.80 -9.67
C HIS A 57 -5.69 6.49 -10.27
N GLN A 58 -4.37 6.41 -10.40
CA GLN A 58 -3.68 5.14 -10.61
C GLN A 58 -3.53 4.42 -9.28
N LEU A 59 -3.86 3.13 -9.22
CA LEU A 59 -3.74 2.36 -7.98
C LEU A 59 -2.36 1.75 -7.85
N ILE A 60 -1.72 1.99 -6.71
CA ILE A 60 -0.39 1.48 -6.38
C ILE A 60 -0.41 0.95 -4.95
N ILE A 61 -0.06 -0.31 -4.75
CA ILE A 61 0.10 -0.85 -3.40
C ILE A 61 1.51 -0.55 -2.90
N VAL A 62 1.62 -0.08 -1.64
CA VAL A 62 2.88 0.18 -0.92
C VAL A 62 2.83 -0.47 0.45
N THR A 63 3.53 -1.59 0.65
CA THR A 63 3.32 -2.44 1.83
C THR A 63 4.62 -2.90 2.51
N ASN A 64 4.64 -2.88 3.85
CA ASN A 64 5.72 -3.44 4.65
C ASN A 64 5.53 -4.95 4.80
N GLN A 65 6.40 -5.76 4.19
CA GLN A 65 6.32 -7.23 4.14
C GLN A 65 7.51 -7.88 4.84
N SER A 66 7.77 -7.49 6.09
CA SER A 66 8.89 -8.01 6.88
C SER A 66 8.81 -9.52 7.19
N GLY A 67 7.66 -10.15 6.96
CA GLY A 67 7.51 -11.61 7.03
C GLY A 67 8.49 -12.34 6.11
N ILE A 68 8.83 -11.75 4.95
CA ILE A 68 9.85 -12.27 4.03
C ILE A 68 11.21 -12.31 4.74
N GLY A 69 11.64 -11.18 5.28
CA GLY A 69 12.92 -11.09 5.98
C GLY A 69 12.99 -11.90 7.27
N ARG A 70 11.84 -12.19 7.89
CA ARG A 70 11.72 -13.05 9.07
C ARG A 70 11.58 -14.54 8.72
N GLY A 71 11.61 -14.93 7.44
CA GLY A 71 11.47 -16.31 7.01
C GLY A 71 10.09 -16.93 7.23
N LYS A 72 9.03 -16.11 7.37
CA LYS A 72 7.65 -16.58 7.54
C LYS A 72 7.04 -17.06 6.23
N TYR A 73 7.46 -16.48 5.12
CA TYR A 73 7.09 -16.83 3.75
C TYR A 73 8.14 -16.29 2.77
N SER A 74 8.19 -16.87 1.58
CA SER A 74 9.16 -16.50 0.55
C SER A 74 8.69 -15.31 -0.30
N ILE A 75 9.62 -14.70 -1.04
CA ILE A 75 9.29 -13.71 -2.08
C ILE A 75 8.39 -14.33 -3.16
N ASP A 76 8.59 -15.61 -3.48
CA ASP A 76 7.79 -16.29 -4.49
C ASP A 76 6.35 -16.48 -4.05
N GLN A 77 6.09 -16.85 -2.79
CA GLN A 77 4.75 -16.90 -2.22
C GLN A 77 4.08 -15.53 -2.22
N PHE A 78 4.82 -14.49 -1.81
CA PHE A 78 4.31 -13.11 -1.88
C PHE A 78 4.01 -12.68 -3.33
N ARG A 79 4.86 -13.05 -4.29
CA ARG A 79 4.67 -12.76 -5.71
C ARG A 79 3.40 -13.45 -6.24
N GLU A 80 3.22 -14.73 -5.95
CA GLU A 80 2.05 -15.49 -6.36
C GLU A 80 0.75 -14.86 -5.85
N LEU A 81 0.69 -14.52 -4.55
CA LEU A 81 -0.44 -13.81 -3.96
C LEU A 81 -0.67 -12.46 -4.64
N THR A 82 0.40 -11.71 -4.92
CA THR A 82 0.33 -10.38 -5.56
C THR A 82 -0.24 -10.45 -6.98
N PHE A 83 0.18 -11.44 -7.79
CA PHE A 83 -0.36 -11.61 -9.14
C PHE A 83 -1.83 -12.04 -9.12
N TRP A 84 -2.21 -12.93 -8.21
CA TRP A 84 -3.62 -13.27 -8.00
C TRP A 84 -4.43 -12.03 -7.61
N LEU A 85 -3.95 -11.23 -6.65
CA LEU A 85 -4.59 -10.00 -6.19
C LEU A 85 -4.78 -9.01 -7.35
N ALA A 86 -3.75 -8.79 -8.17
CA ALA A 86 -3.85 -7.94 -9.35
C ALA A 86 -4.94 -8.40 -10.32
N GLY A 87 -5.09 -9.71 -10.51
CA GLY A 87 -6.17 -10.30 -11.30
C GLY A 87 -7.57 -10.05 -10.69
N VAL A 88 -7.69 -10.13 -9.35
CA VAL A 88 -8.96 -9.80 -8.66
C VAL A 88 -9.30 -8.34 -8.85
N PHE A 89 -8.36 -7.42 -8.62
CA PHE A 89 -8.55 -5.99 -8.80
C PHE A 89 -8.96 -5.64 -10.24
N ALA A 90 -8.30 -6.23 -11.25
CA ALA A 90 -8.64 -5.98 -12.65
C ALA A 90 -10.08 -6.40 -12.99
N ARG A 91 -10.54 -7.57 -12.50
CA ARG A 91 -11.93 -8.04 -12.69
C ARG A 91 -12.97 -7.17 -11.97
N ASN A 92 -12.56 -6.40 -10.97
CA ASN A 92 -13.43 -5.48 -10.22
C ASN A 92 -13.22 -4.01 -10.65
N HIS A 93 -12.83 -3.77 -11.89
CA HIS A 93 -12.66 -2.43 -12.47
C HIS A 93 -11.67 -1.52 -11.72
N ALA A 94 -10.74 -2.11 -10.99
CA ALA A 94 -9.73 -1.44 -10.18
C ALA A 94 -8.29 -1.89 -10.55
N PRO A 95 -7.85 -1.85 -11.82
CA PRO A 95 -6.56 -2.42 -12.21
C PRO A 95 -5.39 -1.75 -11.46
N LEU A 96 -4.54 -2.56 -10.86
CA LEU A 96 -3.31 -2.09 -10.21
C LEU A 96 -2.28 -1.67 -11.26
N SER A 97 -1.59 -0.56 -11.00
CA SER A 97 -0.44 -0.12 -11.81
C SER A 97 0.87 -0.76 -11.34
N ALA A 98 1.05 -0.90 -10.03
CA ALA A 98 2.21 -1.56 -9.44
C ALA A 98 1.98 -1.95 -7.99
N VAL A 99 2.86 -2.81 -7.48
CA VAL A 99 2.99 -3.13 -6.05
C VAL A 99 4.45 -2.95 -5.65
N TYR A 100 4.72 -2.08 -4.69
CA TYR A 100 6.02 -1.88 -4.05
C TYR A 100 5.96 -2.47 -2.63
N PHE A 101 7.01 -3.17 -2.24
CA PHE A 101 7.04 -3.79 -0.91
C PHE A 101 8.42 -3.70 -0.27
N CYS A 102 8.45 -3.69 1.06
CA CYS A 102 9.67 -3.70 1.84
C CYS A 102 9.79 -5.01 2.63
N PRO A 103 10.76 -5.90 2.31
CA PRO A 103 10.98 -7.14 3.05
C PRO A 103 11.84 -6.95 4.31
N HIS A 104 12.42 -5.75 4.51
CA HIS A 104 13.40 -5.49 5.56
C HIS A 104 12.76 -5.27 6.93
N HIS A 105 13.55 -5.54 7.97
CA HIS A 105 13.27 -5.11 9.34
C HIS A 105 14.59 -4.75 10.04
N PRO A 106 14.64 -3.64 10.81
CA PRO A 106 15.90 -3.17 11.41
C PRO A 106 16.45 -4.10 12.48
N THR A 107 15.59 -4.86 13.17
CA THR A 107 16.00 -5.67 14.34
C THR A 107 15.55 -7.14 14.28
N HIS A 108 14.57 -7.49 13.47
CA HIS A 108 13.95 -8.83 13.46
C HIS A 108 13.83 -9.37 12.04
N ALA A 109 14.95 -9.69 11.41
CA ALA A 109 15.02 -10.36 10.12
C ALA A 109 16.33 -11.15 10.01
N PHE A 110 16.43 -12.03 9.00
CA PHE A 110 17.68 -12.68 8.63
C PHE A 110 18.40 -11.89 7.54
N ALA A 111 19.72 -12.06 7.43
CA ALA A 111 20.47 -11.51 6.29
C ALA A 111 19.92 -12.07 4.95
N PRO A 112 19.83 -11.26 3.91
CA PRO A 112 20.26 -9.87 3.75
C PRO A 112 19.20 -8.82 4.13
N TYR A 113 18.09 -9.20 4.75
CA TYR A 113 16.94 -8.33 5.05
C TYR A 113 17.01 -7.65 6.42
N LEU A 114 17.97 -8.05 7.29
CA LEU A 114 18.22 -7.41 8.57
C LEU A 114 18.98 -6.10 8.35
N LYS A 115 18.24 -5.02 8.18
CA LYS A 115 18.82 -3.68 8.01
C LYS A 115 17.78 -2.59 8.15
N ASP A 116 18.21 -1.41 8.51
CA ASP A 116 17.48 -0.18 8.27
C ASP A 116 17.51 0.18 6.78
N CYS A 117 16.44 0.77 6.26
CA CYS A 117 16.32 1.04 4.83
C CYS A 117 15.33 2.18 4.55
N ASP A 118 15.50 2.84 3.42
CA ASP A 118 14.62 3.92 2.96
C ASP A 118 13.24 3.44 2.50
N CYS A 119 13.10 2.15 2.16
CA CYS A 119 11.83 1.62 1.62
C CYS A 119 10.80 1.26 2.69
N ARG A 120 11.21 1.03 3.96
CA ARG A 120 10.27 0.66 5.01
C ARG A 120 9.52 1.88 5.54
N LYS A 121 8.19 1.92 5.42
CA LYS A 121 7.36 2.94 6.09
C LYS A 121 7.65 2.94 7.61
N PRO A 122 7.92 4.10 8.25
CA PRO A 122 7.56 5.45 7.84
C PRO A 122 8.48 6.14 6.83
N ASN A 123 9.55 5.50 6.36
CA ASN A 123 10.41 6.09 5.32
C ASN A 123 9.67 6.13 3.97
N PRO A 124 9.91 7.17 3.13
CA PRO A 124 9.14 7.43 1.91
C PRO A 124 9.62 6.65 0.67
N GLY A 125 10.64 5.79 0.79
CA GLY A 125 11.37 5.26 -0.37
C GLY A 125 10.51 4.51 -1.39
N MET A 126 9.49 3.76 -0.97
CA MET A 126 8.56 3.08 -1.90
C MET A 126 7.74 4.09 -2.71
N LEU A 127 7.26 5.17 -2.07
CA LEU A 127 6.47 6.22 -2.71
C LEU A 127 7.31 7.00 -3.73
N LEU A 128 8.51 7.42 -3.32
CA LEU A 128 9.46 8.13 -4.19
C LEU A 128 9.92 7.25 -5.37
N GLN A 129 10.10 5.96 -5.16
CA GLN A 129 10.44 5.04 -6.23
C GLN A 129 9.29 4.89 -7.23
N ALA A 130 8.05 4.70 -6.75
CA ALA A 130 6.88 4.62 -7.59
C ALA A 130 6.70 5.89 -8.45
N ALA A 131 6.92 7.07 -7.85
CA ALA A 131 6.85 8.34 -8.56
C ALA A 131 7.85 8.40 -9.73
N ARG A 132 9.09 7.98 -9.51
CA ARG A 132 10.11 7.93 -10.57
C ARG A 132 9.81 6.90 -11.63
N ASP A 133 9.43 5.69 -11.21
CA ASP A 133 9.23 4.56 -12.13
C ASP A 133 8.02 4.77 -13.04
N LEU A 134 6.93 5.34 -12.53
CA LEU A 134 5.65 5.46 -13.20
C LEU A 134 5.27 6.88 -13.62
N ASN A 135 6.08 7.90 -13.31
CA ASN A 135 5.77 9.31 -13.56
C ASN A 135 4.54 9.81 -12.77
N ILE A 136 4.56 9.59 -11.45
CA ILE A 136 3.46 10.00 -10.56
C ILE A 136 3.72 11.41 -10.01
N ASP A 137 2.69 12.25 -10.06
CA ASP A 137 2.67 13.53 -9.34
C ASP A 137 2.25 13.30 -7.89
N LEU A 138 3.22 13.31 -6.98
CA LEU A 138 2.98 13.09 -5.55
C LEU A 138 2.11 14.21 -4.94
N THR A 139 2.20 15.44 -5.47
CA THR A 139 1.44 16.59 -4.94
C THR A 139 -0.06 16.48 -5.22
N GLN A 140 -0.46 15.68 -6.20
CA GLN A 140 -1.86 15.39 -6.53
C GLN A 140 -2.31 14.00 -6.04
N SER A 141 -1.41 13.27 -5.38
CA SER A 141 -1.63 11.89 -4.94
C SER A 141 -2.03 11.79 -3.48
N VAL A 142 -2.57 10.64 -3.10
CA VAL A 142 -2.99 10.31 -1.74
C VAL A 142 -2.39 8.99 -1.30
N LEU A 143 -2.14 8.83 0.01
CA LEU A 143 -1.88 7.54 0.64
C LEU A 143 -3.00 7.18 1.61
N ILE A 144 -3.49 5.95 1.54
CA ILE A 144 -4.50 5.39 2.43
C ILE A 144 -3.85 4.21 3.16
N GLY A 145 -3.78 4.29 4.48
CA GLY A 145 -3.14 3.29 5.35
C GLY A 145 -3.89 3.12 6.66
N ASP A 146 -3.56 2.07 7.43
CA ASP A 146 -4.14 1.77 8.73
C ASP A 146 -3.22 2.12 9.91
N LYS A 147 -1.97 2.55 9.62
CA LYS A 147 -0.95 2.82 10.64
C LYS A 147 -0.40 4.26 10.53
N THR A 148 0.05 4.78 11.65
CA THR A 148 0.72 6.10 11.69
C THR A 148 1.95 6.15 10.79
N SER A 149 2.64 5.01 10.59
CA SER A 149 3.78 4.91 9.68
C SER A 149 3.43 5.21 8.22
N ASP A 150 2.18 4.97 7.81
CA ASP A 150 1.69 5.30 6.47
C ASP A 150 1.55 6.81 6.32
N ILE A 151 0.94 7.44 7.32
CA ILE A 151 0.73 8.90 7.35
C ILE A 151 2.08 9.64 7.36
N GLN A 152 3.03 9.16 8.16
CA GLN A 152 4.38 9.71 8.21
C GLN A 152 5.12 9.55 6.87
N ALA A 153 5.01 8.37 6.23
CA ALA A 153 5.59 8.13 4.91
C ALA A 153 5.00 9.04 3.83
N ALA A 154 3.68 9.25 3.85
CA ALA A 154 3.00 10.17 2.94
C ALA A 154 3.54 11.60 3.07
N LYS A 155 3.64 12.12 4.31
CA LYS A 155 4.22 13.45 4.59
C LYS A 155 5.66 13.54 4.11
N ALA A 156 6.49 12.53 4.45
CA ALA A 156 7.91 12.52 4.09
C ALA A 156 8.13 12.45 2.56
N ALA A 157 7.19 11.85 1.82
CA ALA A 157 7.22 11.80 0.36
C ALA A 157 6.66 13.07 -0.30
N GLY A 158 6.03 13.99 0.44
CA GLY A 158 5.42 15.20 -0.10
C GLY A 158 4.04 14.99 -0.73
N LEU A 159 3.29 13.97 -0.30
CA LEU A 159 1.91 13.79 -0.75
C LEU A 159 1.01 14.89 -0.18
N SER A 160 0.04 15.33 -1.00
CA SER A 160 -0.92 16.36 -0.59
C SER A 160 -1.94 15.86 0.45
N LYS A 161 -2.26 14.56 0.42
CA LYS A 161 -3.27 13.95 1.28
C LYS A 161 -2.80 12.62 1.85
N ALA A 162 -3.17 12.37 3.10
CA ALA A 162 -3.05 11.08 3.75
C ALA A 162 -4.36 10.74 4.47
N VAL A 163 -4.79 9.49 4.40
CA VAL A 163 -6.02 9.00 5.04
C VAL A 163 -5.67 7.81 5.92
N LEU A 164 -6.00 7.92 7.20
CA LEU A 164 -5.91 6.82 8.15
C LEU A 164 -7.27 6.12 8.21
N VAL A 165 -7.27 4.80 7.97
CA VAL A 165 -8.49 3.96 8.07
C VAL A 165 -8.45 3.06 9.28
N GLN A 166 -9.63 2.65 9.77
CA GLN A 166 -9.80 1.74 10.90
C GLN A 166 -10.76 0.61 10.49
N SER A 167 -10.37 -0.17 9.51
CA SER A 167 -11.24 -1.07 8.76
C SER A 167 -11.89 -2.19 9.56
N ASP A 168 -11.28 -2.63 10.64
CA ASP A 168 -11.81 -3.72 11.48
C ASP A 168 -12.38 -3.27 12.82
N GLY A 169 -12.26 -1.97 13.14
CA GLY A 169 -12.73 -1.40 14.40
C GLY A 169 -12.02 -1.94 15.66
N THR A 170 -11.01 -2.80 15.50
CA THR A 170 -10.40 -3.55 16.61
C THR A 170 -9.29 -2.79 17.34
N LYS A 171 -8.71 -1.78 16.67
CA LYS A 171 -7.66 -0.95 17.28
C LYS A 171 -8.11 0.50 17.35
N PRO A 172 -7.95 1.15 18.50
CA PRO A 172 -8.22 2.59 18.59
C PRO A 172 -7.26 3.35 17.66
N TRP A 173 -7.71 4.51 17.19
CA TRP A 173 -6.88 5.45 16.46
C TRP A 173 -5.62 5.76 17.27
N THR A 174 -4.45 5.50 16.67
CA THR A 174 -3.19 5.94 17.26
C THR A 174 -3.00 7.42 17.00
N GLU A 175 -2.67 8.19 18.04
CA GLU A 175 -2.35 9.61 17.87
C GLU A 175 -1.25 9.80 16.83
N CYS A 176 -1.49 10.66 15.86
CA CYS A 176 -0.54 11.02 14.83
C CYS A 176 -0.52 12.55 14.70
N ALA A 177 0.62 13.16 15.04
CA ALA A 177 0.80 14.60 14.95
C ALA A 177 0.83 15.16 13.52
N VAL A 178 0.92 14.27 12.51
CA VAL A 178 0.89 14.65 11.10
C VAL A 178 -0.57 14.87 10.68
N PRO A 179 -0.93 16.01 10.07
CA PRO A 179 -2.27 16.25 9.56
C PRO A 179 -2.70 15.17 8.57
N HIS A 180 -3.89 14.60 8.78
CA HIS A 180 -4.47 13.54 7.96
C HIS A 180 -5.99 13.50 8.08
N LEU A 181 -6.64 12.84 7.12
CA LEU A 181 -8.06 12.50 7.20
C LEU A 181 -8.23 11.15 7.90
N GLN A 182 -9.39 10.95 8.54
CA GLN A 182 -9.74 9.69 9.19
C GLN A 182 -11.07 9.18 8.67
N THR A 183 -11.11 7.91 8.31
CA THR A 183 -12.35 7.23 7.87
C THR A 183 -12.37 5.78 8.34
N LYS A 184 -13.55 5.15 8.27
CA LYS A 184 -13.68 3.77 8.72
C LYS A 184 -12.99 2.75 7.79
N ASP A 185 -12.99 2.96 6.47
CA ASP A 185 -12.52 1.99 5.48
C ASP A 185 -12.12 2.66 4.17
N LEU A 186 -11.61 1.86 3.21
CA LEU A 186 -11.19 2.32 1.90
C LEU A 186 -12.34 2.91 1.08
N LEU A 187 -13.56 2.36 1.18
CA LEU A 187 -14.71 2.89 0.45
C LEU A 187 -15.10 4.29 0.95
N ALA A 188 -15.10 4.49 2.25
CA ALA A 188 -15.35 5.81 2.85
C ALA A 188 -14.25 6.80 2.46
N ALA A 189 -12.97 6.38 2.46
CA ALA A 189 -11.86 7.19 1.99
C ALA A 189 -12.02 7.60 0.53
N ALA A 190 -12.37 6.66 -0.34
CA ALA A 190 -12.57 6.92 -1.77
C ALA A 190 -13.71 7.90 -2.05
N LYS A 191 -14.79 7.87 -1.25
CA LYS A 191 -15.91 8.81 -1.38
C LYS A 191 -15.53 10.23 -0.94
N LEU A 192 -14.64 10.36 0.03
CA LEU A 192 -14.19 11.64 0.58
C LEU A 192 -13.18 12.36 -0.33
N LEU A 193 -12.40 11.62 -1.14
CA LEU A 193 -11.36 12.13 -2.04
C LEU A 193 -11.91 12.57 -3.41
#